data_7db02dd1c091cabad4d9d488b4e3eec8
#
_entry.id   7db02dd1c091cabad4d9d488b4e3eec8
#
_cell.length_a   1.000
_cell.length_b   1.000
_cell.length_c   1.000
_cell.angle_alpha   90.00
_cell.angle_beta   90.00
_cell.angle_gamma   90.00
#
_symmetry.space_group_name_H-M   'P 1'
#
loop_
_entity.id
_entity.type
_entity.pdbx_description
1 polymer ?
#
loop_
_entity_poly.entity_id
_entity_poly.type
_entity_poly.pdbx_seq_one_letter_code
_entity_poly.pdbx_strand_id
1 'polypeptide(L)'
;MRDTKQTSTSTGHTVDPGEVEKFTAMAASWWDPDGDFRPLHKINPTRLRFITEEIAAHFDRDLDTPNPLAGLRILDVGCGGGLVCEPLARLGAQVTGVDATPANIPVAEIHAEQMGLEIDYRVATVAELVEAGERFDVVLA
;
A
#
# COMPACT_ATOMS: atom_id res chain seq x y z
N MET A 1 31.65 -23.32 -6.51
CA MET A 1 31.35 -22.67 -6.49
C MET A 1 30.54 -21.90 -6.50
N ARG A 2 30.24 -22.11 -6.50
CA ARG A 2 29.57 -21.36 -6.47
C ARG A 2 28.70 -20.53 -6.39
N ASP A 3 28.55 -20.56 -6.16
CA ASP A 3 27.77 -19.76 -6.05
C ASP A 3 27.03 -18.96 -6.10
N THR A 4 27.00 -19.15 -5.94
CA THR A 4 26.44 -18.40 -6.00
C THR A 4 25.71 -17.56 -6.04
N LYS A 5 25.66 -17.70 -5.90
CA LYS A 5 25.23 -16.87 -5.82
C LYS A 5 24.57 -16.02 -6.02
N GLN A 6 24.47 -16.17 -5.89
CA GLN A 6 24.09 -15.37 -5.92
C GLN A 6 23.48 -14.51 -6.19
N THR A 7 23.47 -14.81 -6.17
CA THR A 7 23.13 -13.97 -6.37
C THR A 7 22.29 -13.28 -6.54
N SER A 8 22.10 -13.65 -6.47
CA SER A 8 21.60 -12.97 -6.71
C SER A 8 20.83 -12.19 -6.50
N THR A 9 20.53 -12.54 -6.32
CA THR A 9 19.91 -11.86 -5.97
C THR A 9 19.70 -10.70 -5.79
N SER A 10 19.65 -10.66 -5.17
CA SER A 10 19.81 -9.27 -4.77
C SER A 10 19.75 -8.32 -5.92
N THR A 11 20.00 -8.82 -6.90
CA THR A 11 19.93 -8.07 -8.12
C THR A 11 18.55 -7.57 -8.42
N GLY A 12 17.52 -8.17 -7.83
CA GLY A 12 16.18 -7.71 -8.01
C GLY A 12 15.97 -6.30 -7.52
N HIS A 13 16.84 -5.82 -6.66
CA HIS A 13 16.71 -4.48 -6.11
C HIS A 13 17.54 -3.44 -6.85
N THR A 14 18.30 -3.90 -7.83
CA THR A 14 19.11 -2.99 -8.62
C THR A 14 18.31 -2.57 -9.82
N VAL A 15 17.70 -1.41 -9.74
CA VAL A 15 16.94 -0.89 -10.85
C VAL A 15 17.74 0.17 -11.57
N ASP A 16 17.48 0.26 -12.85
CA ASP A 16 18.00 1.28 -13.72
C ASP A 16 17.55 2.66 -13.23
N PRO A 17 18.45 3.66 -13.17
CA PRO A 17 18.04 5.01 -12.79
C PRO A 17 16.91 5.57 -13.65
N GLY A 18 16.83 5.21 -14.92
CA GLY A 18 15.74 5.62 -15.79
C GLY A 18 14.41 5.04 -15.34
N GLU A 19 14.40 3.81 -14.84
CA GLU A 19 13.17 3.20 -14.30
C GLU A 19 12.75 3.88 -13.00
N VAL A 20 13.70 4.23 -12.14
CA VAL A 20 13.39 4.94 -10.90
C VAL A 20 12.75 6.29 -11.21
N GLU A 21 13.29 7.04 -12.18
CA GLU A 21 12.70 8.30 -12.60
C GLU A 21 11.31 8.12 -13.15
N LYS A 22 11.11 7.07 -13.95
CA LYS A 22 9.80 6.76 -14.52
C LYS A 22 8.77 6.49 -13.45
N PHE A 23 9.09 5.64 -12.47
CA PHE A 23 8.15 5.33 -11.39
C PHE A 23 7.93 6.51 -10.46
N THR A 24 8.94 7.35 -10.26
CA THR A 24 8.79 8.58 -9.49
C THR A 24 7.81 9.53 -10.18
N ALA A 25 7.90 9.66 -11.49
CA ALA A 25 6.96 10.48 -12.26
C ALA A 25 5.55 9.89 -12.22
N MET A 26 5.44 8.56 -12.29
CA MET A 26 4.14 7.89 -12.17
C MET A 26 3.54 8.10 -10.79
N ALA A 27 4.36 8.04 -9.74
CA ALA A 27 3.89 8.29 -8.38
C ALA A 27 3.37 9.72 -8.24
N ALA A 28 4.09 10.69 -8.80
CA ALA A 28 3.63 12.08 -8.78
C ALA A 28 2.30 12.24 -9.49
N SER A 29 2.09 11.53 -10.59
CA SER A 29 0.82 11.55 -11.32
C SER A 29 -0.32 10.92 -10.51
N TRP A 30 -0.09 9.76 -9.91
CA TRP A 30 -1.09 9.10 -9.08
C TRP A 30 -1.56 10.00 -7.92
N TRP A 31 -0.64 10.74 -7.32
CA TRP A 31 -0.92 11.54 -6.13
C TRP A 31 -1.27 12.99 -6.43
N ASP A 32 -1.36 13.35 -7.71
CA ASP A 32 -1.82 14.68 -8.11
C ASP A 32 -3.35 14.73 -8.10
N PRO A 33 -3.95 15.47 -7.15
CA PRO A 33 -5.42 15.49 -7.04
C PRO A 33 -6.12 16.17 -8.22
N ASP A 34 -5.37 16.88 -9.04
CA ASP A 34 -5.91 17.56 -10.23
C ASP A 34 -5.49 16.87 -11.53
N GLY A 35 -4.79 15.74 -11.44
CA GLY A 35 -4.29 15.00 -12.60
C GLY A 35 -5.24 13.90 -13.05
N ASP A 36 -4.65 12.87 -13.66
CA ASP A 36 -5.40 11.77 -14.27
C ASP A 36 -6.20 10.95 -13.25
N PHE A 37 -5.79 10.96 -11.99
CA PHE A 37 -6.45 10.20 -10.93
C PHE A 37 -7.39 11.05 -10.09
N ARG A 38 -7.74 12.24 -10.58
CA ARG A 38 -8.65 13.16 -9.89
C ARG A 38 -9.94 12.50 -9.40
N PRO A 39 -10.62 11.64 -10.18
CA PRO A 39 -11.84 10.99 -9.67
C PRO A 39 -11.62 10.19 -8.40
N LEU A 40 -10.49 9.51 -8.27
CA LEU A 40 -10.16 8.75 -7.07
C LEU A 40 -9.92 9.66 -5.88
N HIS A 41 -9.25 10.79 -6.10
CA HIS A 41 -9.02 11.77 -5.03
C HIS A 41 -10.32 12.40 -4.55
N LYS A 42 -11.29 12.56 -5.44
CA LYS A 42 -12.58 13.14 -5.07
C LYS A 42 -13.39 12.23 -4.17
N ILE A 43 -13.37 10.92 -4.42
CA ILE A 43 -14.15 9.99 -3.61
C ILE A 43 -13.41 9.52 -2.36
N ASN A 44 -12.11 9.70 -2.33
CA ASN A 44 -11.27 9.13 -1.27
C ASN A 44 -11.65 9.59 0.14
N PRO A 45 -11.91 10.88 0.40
CA PRO A 45 -12.28 11.30 1.76
C PRO A 45 -13.54 10.60 2.28
N THR A 46 -14.56 10.46 1.44
CA THR A 46 -15.79 9.76 1.82
C THR A 46 -15.55 8.28 2.04
N ARG A 47 -14.78 7.67 1.14
CA ARG A 47 -14.44 6.25 1.24
C ARG A 47 -13.66 5.97 2.52
N LEU A 48 -12.66 6.78 2.81
CA LEU A 48 -11.83 6.61 4.01
C LEU A 48 -12.64 6.83 5.29
N ARG A 49 -13.55 7.79 5.29
CA ARG A 49 -14.41 8.00 6.45
C ARG A 49 -15.25 6.76 6.72
N PHE A 50 -15.87 6.21 5.69
CA PHE A 50 -16.66 4.99 5.83
C PHE A 50 -15.81 3.84 6.37
N ILE A 51 -14.63 3.62 5.77
CA ILE A 51 -13.74 2.53 6.16
C ILE A 51 -13.30 2.69 7.63
N THR A 52 -12.84 3.86 8.02
CA THR A 52 -12.32 4.07 9.37
C THR A 52 -13.41 4.00 10.41
N GLU A 53 -14.61 4.53 10.11
CA GLU A 53 -15.74 4.45 11.04
C GLU A 53 -16.18 3.00 11.24
N GLU A 54 -16.23 2.21 10.18
CA GLU A 54 -16.61 0.80 10.27
C GLU A 54 -15.57 0.00 11.08
N ILE A 55 -14.29 0.23 10.82
CA ILE A 55 -13.23 -0.43 11.56
C ILE A 55 -13.29 -0.04 13.04
N ALA A 56 -13.43 1.25 13.32
CA ALA A 56 -13.47 1.75 14.69
C ALA A 56 -14.66 1.16 15.45
N ALA A 57 -15.82 1.06 14.82
CA ALA A 57 -16.99 0.48 15.45
C ALA A 57 -16.81 -1.01 15.74
N HIS A 58 -16.24 -1.75 14.79
CA HIS A 58 -16.07 -3.19 14.94
C HIS A 58 -15.03 -3.54 16.01
N PHE A 59 -13.94 -2.80 16.08
CA PHE A 59 -12.83 -3.08 17.00
C PHE A 59 -12.85 -2.20 18.27
N ASP A 60 -13.92 -1.44 18.47
CA ASP A 60 -14.08 -0.56 19.63
C ASP A 60 -12.91 0.41 19.78
N ARG A 61 -12.66 1.15 18.72
CA ARG A 61 -11.60 2.15 18.68
C ARG A 61 -12.17 3.56 18.68
N ASP A 62 -11.46 4.49 19.33
CA ASP A 62 -11.82 5.90 19.34
C ASP A 62 -10.93 6.62 18.33
N LEU A 63 -11.55 7.11 17.25
CA LEU A 63 -10.83 7.79 16.18
C LEU A 63 -10.20 9.12 16.60
N ASP A 64 -10.60 9.66 17.76
CA ASP A 64 -10.04 10.91 18.27
C ASP A 64 -8.74 10.69 19.07
N THR A 65 -8.29 9.46 19.19
CA THR A 65 -7.03 9.14 19.87
C THR A 65 -5.88 9.09 18.87
N PRO A 66 -4.62 9.25 19.34
CA PRO A 66 -3.47 9.01 18.47
C PRO A 66 -3.41 7.53 18.07
N ASN A 67 -3.07 7.25 16.83
CA ASN A 67 -2.93 5.90 16.30
C ASN A 67 -4.12 4.99 16.60
N PRO A 68 -5.33 5.40 16.22
CA PRO A 68 -6.55 4.65 16.61
C PRO A 68 -6.61 3.24 16.04
N LEU A 69 -5.87 2.95 14.96
CA LEU A 69 -5.85 1.63 14.34
C LEU A 69 -4.62 0.81 14.69
N ALA A 70 -3.88 1.21 15.73
CA ALA A 70 -2.65 0.51 16.12
C ALA A 70 -2.92 -0.95 16.42
N GLY A 71 -2.04 -1.83 15.91
CA GLY A 71 -2.14 -3.27 16.12
C GLY A 71 -3.05 -4.01 15.16
N LEU A 72 -3.84 -3.31 14.35
CA LEU A 72 -4.69 -3.95 13.35
C LEU A 72 -3.90 -4.21 12.07
N ARG A 73 -4.06 -5.42 11.54
CA ARG A 73 -3.48 -5.81 10.25
C ARG A 73 -4.55 -5.64 9.17
N ILE A 74 -4.27 -4.80 8.21
CA ILE A 74 -5.22 -4.47 7.14
C ILE A 74 -4.62 -4.83 5.79
N LEU A 75 -5.40 -5.55 4.99
CA LEU A 75 -5.04 -5.86 3.61
C LEU A 75 -5.89 -5.02 2.66
N ASP A 76 -5.25 -4.35 1.73
CA ASP A 76 -5.92 -3.62 0.65
C ASP A 76 -5.65 -4.35 -0.67
N VAL A 77 -6.71 -4.94 -1.23
CA VAL A 77 -6.64 -5.70 -2.49
C VAL A 77 -6.90 -4.75 -3.64
N GLY A 78 -5.96 -4.70 -4.59
CA GLY A 78 -6.03 -3.74 -5.69
C GLY A 78 -5.61 -2.35 -5.22
N CYS A 79 -4.49 -2.28 -4.50
CA CYS A 79 -4.07 -1.06 -3.81
C CYS A 79 -3.66 0.09 -4.73
N GLY A 80 -3.34 -0.17 -5.99
CA GLY A 80 -2.90 0.86 -6.92
C GLY A 80 -1.72 1.65 -6.39
N GLY A 81 -1.80 2.97 -6.43
CA GLY A 81 -0.75 3.87 -5.95
C GLY A 81 -0.74 4.13 -4.46
N GLY A 82 -1.64 3.50 -3.70
CA GLY A 82 -1.62 3.59 -2.25
C GLY A 82 -2.53 4.64 -1.63
N LEU A 83 -3.51 5.12 -2.37
CA LEU A 83 -4.40 6.20 -1.88
C LEU A 83 -5.21 5.81 -0.64
N VAL A 84 -5.49 4.53 -0.45
CA VAL A 84 -6.18 4.05 0.75
C VAL A 84 -5.17 3.56 1.79
N CYS A 85 -4.12 2.88 1.35
CA CYS A 85 -3.11 2.33 2.25
C CYS A 85 -2.45 3.39 3.12
N GLU A 86 -2.06 4.51 2.54
CA GLU A 86 -1.30 5.53 3.29
C GLU A 86 -2.09 6.16 4.43
N PRO A 87 -3.34 6.60 4.23
CA PRO A 87 -4.11 7.13 5.35
C PRO A 87 -4.30 6.13 6.48
N LEU A 88 -4.51 4.86 6.16
CA LEU A 88 -4.66 3.83 7.19
C LEU A 88 -3.36 3.59 7.95
N ALA A 89 -2.24 3.61 7.26
CA ALA A 89 -0.93 3.50 7.90
C ALA A 89 -0.66 4.69 8.83
N ARG A 90 -1.08 5.90 8.44
CA ARG A 90 -0.95 7.08 9.29
C ARG A 90 -1.76 6.97 10.57
N LEU A 91 -2.82 6.20 10.55
CA LEU A 91 -3.65 5.95 11.74
C LEU A 91 -3.10 4.81 12.61
N GLY A 92 -1.96 4.26 12.25
CA GLY A 92 -1.26 3.26 13.05
C GLY A 92 -1.45 1.82 12.63
N ALA A 93 -2.26 1.54 11.61
CA ALA A 93 -2.48 0.17 11.14
C ALA A 93 -1.23 -0.42 10.49
N GLN A 94 -1.09 -1.73 10.58
CA GLN A 94 -0.10 -2.49 9.80
C GLN A 94 -0.74 -2.83 8.46
N VAL A 95 -0.36 -2.10 7.43
CA VAL A 95 -1.02 -2.20 6.12
C VAL A 95 -0.19 -3.03 5.15
N THR A 96 -0.84 -3.98 4.50
CA THR A 96 -0.32 -4.70 3.35
C THR A 96 -1.17 -4.33 2.14
N GLY A 97 -0.54 -3.85 1.10
CA GLY A 97 -1.22 -3.54 -0.15
C GLY A 97 -0.79 -4.51 -1.24
N VAL A 98 -1.74 -5.10 -1.92
CA VAL A 98 -1.43 -6.01 -3.03
C VAL A 98 -2.11 -5.54 -4.31
N ASP A 99 -1.43 -5.77 -5.41
CA ASP A 99 -1.97 -5.45 -6.73
C ASP A 99 -1.38 -6.45 -7.72
N ALA A 100 -2.21 -6.93 -8.62
CA ALA A 100 -1.76 -7.86 -9.65
C ALA A 100 -1.02 -7.15 -10.77
N THR A 101 -1.12 -5.83 -10.85
CA THR A 101 -0.43 -5.02 -11.87
C THR A 101 0.96 -4.65 -11.34
N PRO A 102 2.03 -5.25 -11.89
CA PRO A 102 3.37 -5.04 -11.33
C PRO A 102 3.81 -3.58 -11.29
N ALA A 103 3.39 -2.78 -12.27
CA ALA A 103 3.81 -1.39 -12.36
C ALA A 103 3.27 -0.51 -11.23
N ASN A 104 2.16 -0.91 -10.59
CA ASN A 104 1.57 -0.11 -9.52
C ASN A 104 2.36 -0.20 -8.22
N ILE A 105 3.01 -1.30 -7.97
CA ILE A 105 3.71 -1.51 -6.69
C ILE A 105 4.90 -0.57 -6.51
N PRO A 106 5.83 -0.42 -7.49
CA PRO A 106 6.89 0.57 -7.32
C PRO A 106 6.38 2.00 -7.12
N VAL A 107 5.27 2.34 -7.76
CA VAL A 107 4.63 3.66 -7.60
C VAL A 107 4.22 3.87 -6.14
N ALA A 108 3.52 2.89 -5.57
CA ALA A 108 3.07 2.95 -4.19
C ALA A 108 4.24 2.99 -3.21
N GLU A 109 5.25 2.16 -3.45
CA GLU A 109 6.45 2.10 -2.59
C GLU A 109 7.20 3.42 -2.58
N ILE A 110 7.39 4.03 -3.74
CA ILE A 110 8.12 5.29 -3.85
C ILE A 110 7.41 6.39 -3.06
N HIS A 111 6.10 6.50 -3.20
CA HIS A 111 5.37 7.54 -2.50
C HIS A 111 5.35 7.31 -0.99
N ALA A 112 5.16 6.07 -0.56
CA ALA A 112 5.19 5.75 0.87
C ALA A 112 6.55 6.10 1.48
N GLU A 113 7.64 5.81 0.77
CA GLU A 113 8.97 6.17 1.23
C GLU A 113 9.13 7.69 1.36
N GLN A 114 8.65 8.43 0.38
CA GLN A 114 8.67 9.90 0.43
C GLN A 114 7.92 10.44 1.65
N MET A 115 6.85 9.76 2.04
CA MET A 115 6.01 10.16 3.17
C MET A 115 6.49 9.60 4.51
N GLY A 116 7.56 8.79 4.51
CA GLY A 116 8.06 8.19 5.73
C GLY A 116 7.17 7.12 6.30
N LEU A 117 6.40 6.44 5.46
CA LEU A 117 5.47 5.40 5.89
C LEU A 117 6.02 4.01 5.54
N GLU A 118 5.80 3.06 6.44
CA GLU A 118 6.14 1.67 6.22
C GLU A 118 4.88 0.89 5.88
N ILE A 119 4.78 0.43 4.64
CA ILE A 119 3.66 -0.34 4.13
C ILE A 119 4.24 -1.51 3.35
N ASP A 120 3.68 -2.70 3.57
CA ASP A 120 4.12 -3.91 2.89
C ASP A 120 3.37 -4.02 1.56
N TYR A 121 4.00 -3.58 0.49
CA TYR A 121 3.41 -3.66 -0.85
C TYR A 121 3.94 -4.86 -1.60
N ARG A 122 3.03 -5.61 -2.25
CA ARG A 122 3.40 -6.83 -2.99
C ARG A 122 2.65 -6.92 -4.31
N VAL A 123 3.34 -7.39 -5.34
CA VAL A 123 2.68 -7.85 -6.57
C VAL A 123 2.14 -9.24 -6.26
N ALA A 124 0.84 -9.35 -6.04
CA ALA A 124 0.23 -10.61 -5.63
C ALA A 124 -1.27 -10.61 -5.88
N THR A 125 -1.82 -11.82 -5.89
CA THR A 125 -3.26 -12.03 -5.92
C THR A 125 -3.74 -12.50 -4.55
N VAL A 126 -5.06 -12.41 -4.32
CA VAL A 126 -5.65 -12.94 -3.08
C VAL A 126 -5.38 -14.43 -2.93
N ALA A 127 -5.45 -15.18 -4.04
CA ALA A 127 -5.20 -16.62 -4.00
C ALA A 127 -3.80 -16.94 -3.46
N GLU A 128 -2.80 -16.16 -3.86
CA GLU A 128 -1.44 -16.36 -3.38
C GLU A 128 -1.31 -16.11 -1.88
N LEU A 129 -2.02 -15.12 -1.37
CA LEU A 129 -2.02 -14.82 0.07
C LEU A 129 -2.71 -15.92 0.86
N VAL A 130 -3.81 -16.46 0.33
CA VAL A 130 -4.53 -17.57 0.95
C VAL A 130 -3.63 -18.80 1.02
N GLU A 131 -2.94 -19.12 -0.06
CA GLU A 131 -2.01 -20.26 -0.08
C GLU A 131 -0.86 -20.08 0.93
N ALA A 132 -0.41 -18.84 1.12
CA ALA A 132 0.64 -18.55 2.08
C ALA A 132 0.14 -18.57 3.53
N GLY A 133 -1.17 -18.71 3.76
CA GLY A 133 -1.74 -18.77 5.10
C GLY A 133 -1.74 -17.44 5.82
N GLU A 134 -1.69 -16.35 5.10
CA GLU A 134 -1.65 -15.02 5.73
C GLU A 134 -3.02 -14.63 6.28
N ARG A 135 -3.02 -13.91 7.39
CA ARG A 135 -4.24 -13.52 8.08
C ARG A 135 -4.23 -12.02 8.34
N PHE A 136 -5.40 -11.42 8.26
CA PHE A 136 -5.61 -9.99 8.46
C PHE A 136 -6.84 -9.76 9.31
N ASP A 137 -6.87 -8.66 10.04
CA ASP A 137 -8.03 -8.25 10.82
C ASP A 137 -9.10 -7.64 9.93
N VAL A 138 -8.68 -6.96 8.88
CA VAL A 138 -9.55 -6.27 7.93
C VAL A 138 -9.06 -6.52 6.52
N VAL A 139 -9.99 -6.77 5.61
CA VAL A 139 -9.69 -6.90 4.19
C VAL A 139 -10.56 -5.90 3.42
N LEU A 140 -9.90 -5.08 2.61
CA LEU A 140 -10.56 -4.13 1.71
C LEU A 140 -10.40 -4.63 0.28
N ALA A 141 -11.44 -4.53 -0.51
CA ALA A 141 -11.40 -4.96 -1.89
C ALA A 141 -12.17 -4.00 -2.81
#